data_192793e26d895147e2cfd7a87d2e9377
#
_entry.id   192793e26d895147e2cfd7a87d2e9377
#
_cell.length_a   1.000
_cell.length_b   1.000
_cell.length_c   1.000
_cell.angle_alpha   90.00
_cell.angle_beta   90.00
_cell.angle_gamma   90.00
#
_symmetry.space_group_name_H-M   'P 1'
#
loop_
_entity.id
_entity.type
_entity.pdbx_description
1 polymer ?
#
loop_
_entity_poly.entity_id
_entity_poly.type
_entity_poly.pdbx_seq_one_letter_code
_entity_poly.pdbx_strand_id
1 'polypeptide(L)'
;GYIGSHTCVELIEAGHTPIVIDNLSNSNPESLRRVAEITGKTVEFIEGDVRDEALLEKIFAEHEISCAIHFAGLKAVGESVAKPMDYYQNNLDATLTLCKVMAKHNVKRIIFSSSATVYSGDNEMPLRETAKTGNCTNPYGWTKYMGEQILRDIAKADPEWSVVNLRYFNPVGAHESGKIGEHPNGIPNNLMPYISQTAIGKRDHLNVFGNDYPTPDGT
;
A
#
# COMPACT_ATOMS: atom_id res chain seq x y z
N GLY A 1 -3.12 -7.75 -2.70
CA GLY A 1 -4.28 -7.29 -1.91
C GLY A 1 -5.15 -6.29 -2.64
N TYR A 2 -6.01 -5.54 -1.90
CA TYR A 2 -7.06 -4.66 -2.45
C TYR A 2 -6.58 -3.66 -3.49
N ILE A 3 -5.73 -2.70 -3.10
CA ILE A 3 -5.24 -1.66 -4.01
C ILE A 3 -4.42 -2.28 -5.15
N GLY A 4 -3.53 -3.23 -4.82
CA GLY A 4 -2.66 -3.87 -5.82
C GLY A 4 -3.44 -4.61 -6.92
N SER A 5 -4.53 -5.31 -6.58
CA SER A 5 -5.34 -6.00 -7.60
C SER A 5 -6.04 -5.03 -8.56
N HIS A 6 -6.59 -3.92 -8.06
CA HIS A 6 -7.15 -2.87 -8.91
C HIS A 6 -6.09 -2.22 -9.79
N THR A 7 -4.91 -1.94 -9.22
CA THR A 7 -3.77 -1.42 -9.99
C THR A 7 -3.33 -2.38 -11.10
N CYS A 8 -3.36 -3.70 -10.85
CA CYS A 8 -3.06 -4.68 -11.89
C CYS A 8 -4.05 -4.61 -13.07
N VAL A 9 -5.35 -4.43 -12.81
CA VAL A 9 -6.35 -4.25 -13.88
C VAL A 9 -6.01 -3.03 -14.73
N GLU A 10 -5.84 -1.87 -14.11
CA GLU A 10 -5.53 -0.62 -14.79
C GLU A 10 -4.22 -0.70 -15.62
N LEU A 11 -3.18 -1.32 -15.04
CA LEU A 11 -1.90 -1.51 -15.74
C LEU A 11 -2.06 -2.39 -16.99
N ILE A 12 -2.81 -3.48 -16.88
CA ILE A 12 -3.04 -4.41 -17.98
C ILE A 12 -3.85 -3.74 -19.09
N GLU A 13 -4.87 -2.97 -18.73
CA GLU A 13 -5.71 -2.22 -19.68
C GLU A 13 -4.92 -1.10 -20.37
N ALA A 14 -3.98 -0.48 -19.64
CA ALA A 14 -3.02 0.48 -20.19
C ALA A 14 -1.89 -0.15 -21.04
N GLY A 15 -1.88 -1.48 -21.20
CA GLY A 15 -0.90 -2.19 -22.03
C GLY A 15 0.41 -2.57 -21.32
N HIS A 16 0.47 -2.44 -19.99
CA HIS A 16 1.61 -2.88 -19.20
C HIS A 16 1.47 -4.35 -18.76
N THR A 17 2.60 -4.95 -18.39
CA THR A 17 2.68 -6.33 -17.90
C THR A 17 3.13 -6.31 -16.43
N PRO A 18 2.20 -6.37 -15.46
CA PRO A 18 2.57 -6.43 -14.06
C PRO A 18 3.12 -7.81 -13.67
N ILE A 19 4.19 -7.80 -12.87
CA ILE A 19 4.71 -8.96 -12.13
C ILE A 19 4.45 -8.68 -10.65
N VAL A 20 3.81 -9.60 -9.96
CA VAL A 20 3.39 -9.41 -8.56
C VAL A 20 4.20 -10.29 -7.64
N ILE A 21 4.80 -9.68 -6.61
CA ILE A 21 5.35 -10.37 -5.44
C ILE A 21 4.50 -10.04 -4.22
N ASP A 22 4.08 -11.05 -3.45
CA ASP A 22 3.29 -10.89 -2.23
C ASP A 22 3.56 -12.10 -1.31
N ASN A 23 3.75 -11.89 -0.01
CA ASN A 23 3.96 -12.97 0.96
C ASN A 23 2.66 -13.52 1.55
N LEU A 24 1.53 -13.06 1.04
CA LEU A 24 0.17 -13.47 1.42
C LEU A 24 -0.19 -13.28 2.91
N SER A 25 0.59 -12.51 3.65
CA SER A 25 0.33 -12.26 5.08
C SER A 25 -1.02 -11.58 5.33
N ASN A 26 -1.47 -10.71 4.42
CA ASN A 26 -2.77 -10.03 4.49
C ASN A 26 -3.42 -9.91 3.10
N SER A 27 -3.29 -10.91 2.29
CA SER A 27 -3.81 -10.96 0.94
C SER A 27 -4.21 -12.39 0.55
N ASN A 28 -4.79 -12.55 -0.63
CA ASN A 28 -5.19 -13.84 -1.16
C ASN A 28 -4.93 -13.86 -2.67
N PRO A 29 -4.30 -14.92 -3.22
CA PRO A 29 -4.02 -15.03 -4.65
C PRO A 29 -5.28 -15.10 -5.52
N GLU A 30 -6.43 -15.40 -4.95
CA GLU A 30 -7.73 -15.35 -5.63
C GLU A 30 -7.98 -13.98 -6.28
N SER A 31 -7.48 -12.89 -5.69
CA SER A 31 -7.59 -11.56 -6.29
C SER A 31 -6.93 -11.48 -7.67
N LEU A 32 -5.79 -12.15 -7.87
CA LEU A 32 -5.10 -12.18 -9.17
C LEU A 32 -5.82 -13.08 -10.18
N ARG A 33 -6.40 -14.20 -9.73
CA ARG A 33 -7.27 -15.03 -10.57
C ARG A 33 -8.44 -14.20 -11.12
N ARG A 34 -9.05 -13.36 -10.28
CA ARG A 34 -10.13 -12.47 -10.69
C ARG A 34 -9.67 -11.30 -11.56
N VAL A 35 -8.47 -10.80 -11.38
CA VAL A 35 -7.85 -9.87 -12.32
C VAL A 35 -7.76 -10.51 -13.72
N ALA A 36 -7.33 -11.77 -13.79
CA ALA A 36 -7.28 -12.48 -15.07
C ALA A 36 -8.68 -12.68 -15.71
N GLU A 37 -9.71 -12.92 -14.90
CA GLU A 37 -11.09 -12.99 -15.41
C GLU A 37 -11.63 -11.66 -15.92
N ILE A 38 -11.19 -10.54 -15.37
CA ILE A 38 -11.60 -9.19 -15.77
C ILE A 38 -10.89 -8.81 -17.07
N THR A 39 -9.57 -8.99 -17.11
CA THR A 39 -8.71 -8.46 -18.17
C THR A 39 -8.44 -9.44 -19.31
N GLY A 40 -8.77 -10.72 -19.12
CA GLY A 40 -8.40 -11.79 -20.05
C GLY A 40 -6.91 -12.14 -20.07
N LYS A 41 -6.09 -11.55 -19.17
CA LYS A 41 -4.64 -11.76 -19.10
C LYS A 41 -4.21 -12.27 -17.72
N THR A 42 -3.40 -13.31 -17.68
CA THR A 42 -2.83 -13.84 -16.44
C THR A 42 -1.73 -12.93 -15.94
N VAL A 43 -1.73 -12.63 -14.64
CA VAL A 43 -0.67 -11.92 -13.95
C VAL A 43 0.35 -12.92 -13.43
N GLU A 44 1.62 -12.68 -13.73
CA GLU A 44 2.69 -13.47 -13.12
C GLU A 44 2.79 -13.18 -11.64
N PHE A 45 2.73 -14.24 -10.83
CA PHE A 45 2.72 -14.16 -9.38
C PHE A 45 3.87 -14.95 -8.78
N ILE A 46 4.61 -14.30 -7.92
CA ILE A 46 5.72 -14.87 -7.17
C ILE A 46 5.39 -14.74 -5.68
N GLU A 47 5.15 -15.87 -5.02
CA GLU A 47 4.96 -15.86 -3.57
C GLU A 47 6.30 -15.66 -2.89
N GLY A 48 6.43 -14.57 -2.12
CA GLY A 48 7.67 -14.23 -1.44
C GLY A 48 7.63 -12.89 -0.73
N ASP A 49 8.64 -12.64 0.07
CA ASP A 49 8.78 -11.43 0.86
C ASP A 49 9.72 -10.42 0.17
N VAL A 50 9.29 -9.17 0.07
CA VAL A 50 10.09 -8.08 -0.52
C VAL A 50 11.41 -7.83 0.25
N ARG A 51 11.51 -8.31 1.49
CA ARG A 51 12.75 -8.25 2.28
C ARG A 51 13.77 -9.33 1.90
N ASP A 52 13.37 -10.32 1.11
CA ASP A 52 14.29 -11.34 0.58
C ASP A 52 15.05 -10.77 -0.62
N GLU A 53 16.27 -10.29 -0.35
CA GLU A 53 17.15 -9.70 -1.34
C GLU A 53 17.49 -10.69 -2.46
N ALA A 54 17.72 -11.96 -2.13
CA ALA A 54 18.08 -12.97 -3.13
C ALA A 54 16.92 -13.26 -4.09
N LEU A 55 15.69 -13.29 -3.57
CA LEU A 55 14.50 -13.44 -4.38
C LEU A 55 14.29 -12.23 -5.31
N LEU A 56 14.44 -11.02 -4.79
CA LEU A 56 14.34 -9.81 -5.62
C LEU A 56 15.42 -9.78 -6.70
N GLU A 57 16.67 -10.11 -6.38
CA GLU A 57 17.77 -10.20 -7.35
C GLU A 57 17.41 -11.15 -8.50
N LYS A 58 16.85 -12.31 -8.19
CA LYS A 58 16.40 -13.26 -9.18
C LYS A 58 15.32 -12.66 -10.08
N ILE A 59 14.28 -12.04 -9.50
CA ILE A 59 13.18 -11.42 -10.24
C ILE A 59 13.71 -10.35 -11.19
N PHE A 60 14.57 -9.46 -10.71
CA PHE A 60 15.13 -8.38 -11.53
C PHE A 60 16.12 -8.87 -12.59
N ALA A 61 16.74 -10.05 -12.40
CA ALA A 61 17.60 -10.67 -13.41
C ALA A 61 16.81 -11.41 -14.49
N GLU A 62 15.66 -11.98 -14.16
CA GLU A 62 14.83 -12.79 -15.07
C GLU A 62 13.85 -11.92 -15.89
N HIS A 63 13.60 -10.67 -15.49
CA HIS A 63 12.59 -9.80 -16.11
C HIS A 63 13.13 -8.39 -16.41
N GLU A 64 12.68 -7.82 -17.53
CA GLU A 64 12.93 -6.42 -17.86
C GLU A 64 11.99 -5.50 -17.06
N ILE A 65 12.37 -5.18 -15.83
CA ILE A 65 11.60 -4.31 -14.95
C ILE A 65 11.85 -2.84 -15.29
N SER A 66 10.81 -2.07 -15.57
CA SER A 66 10.92 -0.64 -15.87
C SER A 66 10.56 0.27 -14.69
N CYS A 67 9.74 -0.23 -13.76
CA CYS A 67 9.25 0.53 -12.61
C CYS A 67 8.82 -0.43 -11.50
N ALA A 68 9.01 -0.04 -10.25
CA ALA A 68 8.43 -0.73 -9.11
C ALA A 68 7.26 0.08 -8.52
N ILE A 69 6.14 -0.60 -8.20
CA ILE A 69 5.04 -0.03 -7.42
C ILE A 69 5.04 -0.75 -6.06
N HIS A 70 5.46 -0.02 -5.03
CA HIS A 70 5.70 -0.60 -3.72
C HIS A 70 4.48 -0.46 -2.80
N PHE A 71 3.65 -1.50 -2.79
CA PHE A 71 2.50 -1.63 -1.89
C PHE A 71 2.79 -2.45 -0.63
N ALA A 72 3.84 -3.28 -0.65
CA ALA A 72 4.15 -4.18 0.45
C ALA A 72 4.42 -3.41 1.76
N GLY A 73 3.80 -3.87 2.84
CA GLY A 73 3.96 -3.27 4.15
C GLY A 73 2.79 -3.55 5.09
N LEU A 74 3.06 -3.58 6.37
CA LEU A 74 2.05 -3.62 7.42
C LEU A 74 1.34 -2.26 7.47
N LYS A 75 0.00 -2.24 7.61
CA LYS A 75 -0.81 -1.01 7.45
C LYS A 75 -1.79 -0.71 8.57
N ALA A 76 -1.93 -1.57 9.57
CA ALA A 76 -2.91 -1.39 10.64
C ALA A 76 -2.38 -0.44 11.72
N VAL A 77 -2.96 0.76 11.80
CA VAL A 77 -2.53 1.83 12.72
C VAL A 77 -2.54 1.34 14.18
N GLY A 78 -3.65 0.75 14.65
CA GLY A 78 -3.76 0.25 16.03
C GLY A 78 -2.76 -0.86 16.35
N GLU A 79 -2.54 -1.79 15.43
CA GLU A 79 -1.53 -2.84 15.61
C GLU A 79 -0.11 -2.26 15.68
N SER A 80 0.18 -1.21 14.91
CA SER A 80 1.50 -0.58 14.94
C SER A 80 1.87 -0.04 16.33
N VAL A 81 0.89 0.45 17.08
CA VAL A 81 1.09 0.92 18.46
C VAL A 81 1.40 -0.24 19.40
N ALA A 82 0.76 -1.39 19.20
CA ALA A 82 0.99 -2.58 20.03
C ALA A 82 2.29 -3.33 19.65
N LYS A 83 2.70 -3.26 18.38
CA LYS A 83 3.86 -3.99 17.84
C LYS A 83 4.79 -3.08 17.02
N PRO A 84 5.34 -2.01 17.60
CA PRO A 84 6.08 -1.00 16.84
C PRO A 84 7.32 -1.57 16.13
N MET A 85 8.05 -2.49 16.77
CA MET A 85 9.26 -3.07 16.18
C MET A 85 8.97 -3.84 14.90
N ASP A 86 7.87 -4.61 14.87
CA ASP A 86 7.47 -5.37 13.68
C ASP A 86 7.18 -4.42 12.51
N TYR A 87 6.54 -3.29 12.79
CA TYR A 87 6.22 -2.28 11.77
C TYR A 87 7.46 -1.57 11.24
N TYR A 88 8.36 -1.13 12.12
CA TYR A 88 9.60 -0.50 11.67
C TYR A 88 10.44 -1.49 10.85
N GLN A 89 10.70 -2.67 11.38
CA GLN A 89 11.51 -3.66 10.69
C GLN A 89 10.88 -4.08 9.36
N ASN A 90 9.60 -4.47 9.35
CA ASN A 90 8.96 -4.91 8.11
C ASN A 90 8.93 -3.82 7.03
N ASN A 91 8.46 -2.61 7.37
CA ASN A 91 8.18 -1.59 6.36
C ASN A 91 9.45 -0.89 5.87
N LEU A 92 10.44 -0.67 6.75
CA LEU A 92 11.70 -0.03 6.35
C LEU A 92 12.62 -1.01 5.63
N ASP A 93 12.77 -2.24 6.13
CA ASP A 93 13.60 -3.25 5.48
C ASP A 93 13.07 -3.57 4.06
N ALA A 94 11.74 -3.68 3.91
CA ALA A 94 11.11 -3.88 2.60
C ALA A 94 11.48 -2.75 1.61
N THR A 95 11.40 -1.49 2.05
CA THR A 95 11.73 -0.33 1.22
C THR A 95 13.22 -0.28 0.89
N LEU A 96 14.08 -0.48 1.88
CA LEU A 96 15.54 -0.44 1.72
C LEU A 96 16.03 -1.56 0.80
N THR A 97 15.55 -2.79 1.02
CA THR A 97 15.95 -3.95 0.21
C THR A 97 15.51 -3.77 -1.24
N LEU A 98 14.25 -3.33 -1.47
CA LEU A 98 13.76 -3.08 -2.82
C LEU A 98 14.61 -2.00 -3.53
N CYS A 99 14.86 -0.86 -2.89
CA CYS A 99 15.66 0.22 -3.48
C CYS A 99 17.10 -0.21 -3.78
N LYS A 100 17.71 -1.03 -2.90
CA LYS A 100 19.05 -1.58 -3.10
C LYS A 100 19.12 -2.46 -4.37
N VAL A 101 18.18 -3.37 -4.53
CA VAL A 101 18.12 -4.25 -5.71
C VAL A 101 17.80 -3.46 -6.97
N MET A 102 16.83 -2.53 -6.92
CA MET A 102 16.52 -1.63 -8.01
C MET A 102 17.74 -0.86 -8.51
N ALA A 103 18.52 -0.27 -7.59
CA ALA A 103 19.74 0.46 -7.94
C ALA A 103 20.77 -0.43 -8.64
N LYS A 104 20.96 -1.66 -8.16
CA LYS A 104 21.90 -2.63 -8.73
C LYS A 104 21.52 -3.04 -10.15
N HIS A 105 20.22 -3.14 -10.44
CA HIS A 105 19.69 -3.47 -11.77
C HIS A 105 19.38 -2.24 -12.64
N ASN A 106 19.81 -1.05 -12.22
CA ASN A 106 19.58 0.22 -12.91
C ASN A 106 18.09 0.54 -13.16
N VAL A 107 17.21 0.06 -12.29
CA VAL A 107 15.77 0.40 -12.29
C VAL A 107 15.56 1.54 -11.29
N LYS A 108 15.29 2.74 -11.80
CA LYS A 108 15.29 3.98 -11.01
C LYS A 108 13.92 4.68 -10.98
N ARG A 109 12.83 3.95 -11.24
CA ARG A 109 11.46 4.46 -11.16
C ARG A 109 10.69 3.71 -10.09
N ILE A 110 10.19 4.46 -9.10
CA ILE A 110 9.40 3.86 -8.01
C ILE A 110 8.18 4.70 -7.70
N ILE A 111 7.05 4.03 -7.55
CA ILE A 111 5.82 4.58 -6.99
C ILE A 111 5.65 3.98 -5.60
N PHE A 112 5.68 4.82 -4.57
CA PHE A 112 5.61 4.41 -3.18
C PHE A 112 4.21 4.63 -2.61
N SER A 113 3.61 3.59 -2.07
CA SER A 113 2.38 3.65 -1.31
C SER A 113 2.65 4.29 0.06
N SER A 114 2.58 5.62 0.12
CA SER A 114 2.60 6.40 1.34
C SER A 114 1.19 6.45 1.97
N SER A 115 0.97 7.35 2.89
CA SER A 115 -0.29 7.46 3.63
C SER A 115 -0.55 8.90 4.08
N ALA A 116 -1.81 9.28 4.21
CA ALA A 116 -2.19 10.55 4.84
C ALA A 116 -1.72 10.66 6.30
N THR A 117 -1.39 9.54 6.96
CA THR A 117 -0.82 9.53 8.32
C THR A 117 0.57 10.18 8.42
N VAL A 118 1.21 10.52 7.31
CA VAL A 118 2.46 11.29 7.29
C VAL A 118 2.26 12.78 7.56
N TYR A 119 1.05 13.30 7.35
CA TYR A 119 0.75 14.70 7.63
C TYR A 119 0.72 14.96 9.14
N SER A 120 1.26 16.10 9.53
CA SER A 120 1.18 16.56 10.92
C SER A 120 -0.25 16.95 11.29
N GLY A 121 -0.65 16.69 12.54
CA GLY A 121 -1.99 16.98 13.02
C GLY A 121 -2.31 18.47 13.19
N ASP A 122 -1.30 19.36 13.08
CA ASP A 122 -1.45 20.83 13.20
C ASP A 122 -1.67 21.54 11.86
N ASN A 123 -1.92 20.81 10.79
CA ASN A 123 -2.24 21.38 9.48
C ASN A 123 -3.68 21.93 9.42
N GLU A 124 -3.86 22.98 8.65
CA GLU A 124 -5.19 23.48 8.27
C GLU A 124 -5.85 22.53 7.26
N MET A 125 -7.17 22.41 7.34
CA MET A 125 -7.98 21.63 6.39
C MET A 125 -8.56 22.55 5.29
N PRO A 126 -8.70 22.03 4.04
CA PRO A 126 -8.34 20.69 3.59
C PRO A 126 -6.83 20.52 3.37
N LEU A 127 -6.33 19.31 3.63
CA LEU A 127 -4.92 18.96 3.42
C LEU A 127 -4.54 19.04 1.92
N ARG A 128 -3.33 19.54 1.66
CA ARG A 128 -2.70 19.58 0.34
C ARG A 128 -1.36 18.85 0.40
N GLU A 129 -0.82 18.50 -0.75
CA GLU A 129 0.47 17.78 -0.85
C GLU A 129 1.64 18.59 -0.25
N THR A 130 1.50 19.92 -0.19
CA THR A 130 2.48 20.84 0.40
C THR A 130 2.34 21.01 1.92
N ALA A 131 1.30 20.42 2.52
CA ALA A 131 1.09 20.47 3.96
C ALA A 131 2.26 19.83 4.73
N LYS A 132 2.48 20.28 5.96
CA LYS A 132 3.56 19.75 6.81
C LYS A 132 3.45 18.25 6.98
N THR A 133 4.58 17.57 6.89
CA THR A 133 4.72 16.13 7.17
C THR A 133 5.64 15.90 8.36
N GLY A 134 5.54 14.72 8.97
CA GLY A 134 6.23 14.40 10.21
C GLY A 134 5.32 14.61 11.42
N ASN A 135 5.88 14.51 12.63
CA ASN A 135 5.11 14.53 13.87
C ASN A 135 3.95 13.50 13.85
N CYS A 136 4.26 12.31 13.30
CA CYS A 136 3.28 11.24 13.14
C CYS A 136 2.82 10.71 14.51
N THR A 137 1.54 10.40 14.63
CA THR A 137 0.91 9.97 15.90
C THR A 137 1.08 8.48 16.20
N ASN A 138 1.61 7.69 15.27
CA ASN A 138 1.72 6.25 15.41
C ASN A 138 2.91 5.68 14.60
N PRO A 139 3.42 4.48 14.97
CA PRO A 139 4.55 3.86 14.29
C PRO A 139 4.34 3.59 12.80
N TYR A 140 3.13 3.22 12.38
CA TYR A 140 2.83 3.05 10.95
C TYR A 140 3.06 4.35 10.18
N GLY A 141 2.52 5.47 10.66
CA GLY A 141 2.75 6.79 10.06
C GLY A 141 4.23 7.14 9.97
N TRP A 142 4.99 6.87 11.03
CA TRP A 142 6.44 7.07 11.03
C TRP A 142 7.15 6.22 9.97
N THR A 143 6.77 4.94 9.79
CA THR A 143 7.39 4.11 8.73
C THR A 143 7.13 4.66 7.33
N LYS A 144 5.94 5.22 7.08
CA LYS A 144 5.61 5.84 5.79
C LYS A 144 6.37 7.16 5.59
N TYR A 145 6.44 8.01 6.63
CA TYR A 145 7.23 9.25 6.59
C TYR A 145 8.72 8.98 6.36
N MET A 146 9.29 8.00 7.07
CA MET A 146 10.69 7.59 6.88
C MET A 146 10.92 7.01 5.48
N GLY A 147 9.98 6.22 4.94
CA GLY A 147 10.03 5.73 3.58
C GLY A 147 10.07 6.85 2.54
N GLU A 148 9.22 7.88 2.69
CA GLU A 148 9.29 9.09 1.84
C GLU A 148 10.64 9.80 1.97
N GLN A 149 11.20 9.89 3.19
CA GLN A 149 12.49 10.54 3.41
C GLN A 149 13.63 9.75 2.76
N ILE A 150 13.65 8.43 2.92
CA ILE A 150 14.64 7.54 2.28
C ILE A 150 14.61 7.74 0.76
N LEU A 151 13.43 7.70 0.16
CA LEU A 151 13.28 7.87 -1.29
C LEU A 151 13.68 9.27 -1.77
N ARG A 152 13.41 10.29 -0.98
CA ARG A 152 13.84 11.67 -1.25
C ARG A 152 15.35 11.81 -1.25
N ASP A 153 16.02 11.17 -0.28
CA ASP A 153 17.48 11.20 -0.17
C ASP A 153 18.15 10.39 -1.30
N ILE A 154 17.56 9.25 -1.71
CA ILE A 154 18.01 8.48 -2.87
C ILE A 154 17.91 9.32 -4.15
N ALA A 155 16.76 9.96 -4.39
CA ALA A 155 16.59 10.80 -5.58
C ALA A 155 17.47 12.06 -5.59
N LYS A 156 17.84 12.57 -4.40
CA LYS A 156 18.78 13.68 -4.27
C LYS A 156 20.23 13.23 -4.55
N ALA A 157 20.58 12.02 -4.14
CA ALA A 157 21.92 11.46 -4.36
C ALA A 157 22.15 11.05 -5.82
N ASP A 158 21.10 10.60 -6.49
CA ASP A 158 21.12 10.19 -7.90
C ASP A 158 19.87 10.74 -8.62
N PRO A 159 20.04 11.84 -9.39
CA PRO A 159 18.94 12.53 -10.09
C PRO A 159 18.24 11.71 -11.19
N GLU A 160 18.75 10.54 -11.55
CA GLU A 160 18.07 9.63 -12.47
C GLU A 160 16.87 8.91 -11.82
N TRP A 161 16.81 8.92 -10.48
CA TRP A 161 15.66 8.35 -9.79
C TRP A 161 14.41 9.21 -9.96
N SER A 162 13.34 8.57 -10.38
CA SER A 162 12.00 9.13 -10.43
C SER A 162 11.14 8.50 -9.34
N VAL A 163 10.77 9.30 -8.35
CA VAL A 163 10.02 8.87 -7.17
C VAL A 163 8.66 9.54 -7.13
N VAL A 164 7.61 8.76 -7.00
CA VAL A 164 6.24 9.25 -6.77
C VAL A 164 5.74 8.69 -5.44
N ASN A 165 5.33 9.57 -4.53
CA ASN A 165 4.72 9.19 -3.26
C ASN A 165 3.20 9.37 -3.34
N LEU A 166 2.43 8.30 -3.20
CA LEU A 166 0.97 8.32 -3.18
C LEU A 166 0.48 8.29 -1.73
N ARG A 167 0.04 9.43 -1.21
CA ARG A 167 -0.47 9.56 0.17
C ARG A 167 -1.95 9.21 0.24
N TYR A 168 -2.24 7.92 0.38
CA TYR A 168 -3.61 7.44 0.49
C TYR A 168 -4.26 7.90 1.80
N PHE A 169 -5.49 8.35 1.70
CA PHE A 169 -6.42 8.48 2.83
C PHE A 169 -7.07 7.10 3.07
N ASN A 170 -8.39 7.00 2.96
CA ASN A 170 -9.11 5.75 3.09
C ASN A 170 -9.69 5.40 1.72
N PRO A 171 -8.99 4.62 0.88
CA PRO A 171 -9.51 4.24 -0.42
C PRO A 171 -10.79 3.42 -0.26
N VAL A 172 -11.81 3.77 -1.01
CA VAL A 172 -13.12 3.16 -1.00
C VAL A 172 -13.52 2.83 -2.43
N GLY A 173 -14.10 1.67 -2.62
CA GLY A 173 -14.65 1.24 -3.89
C GLY A 173 -14.38 -0.23 -4.18
N ALA A 174 -15.02 -0.70 -5.23
CA ALA A 174 -14.82 -2.01 -5.82
C ALA A 174 -14.86 -1.87 -7.34
N HIS A 175 -14.27 -2.80 -8.04
CA HIS A 175 -14.33 -2.83 -9.50
C HIS A 175 -15.79 -3.04 -9.96
N GLU A 176 -16.21 -2.40 -11.04
CA GLU A 176 -17.59 -2.44 -11.57
C GLU A 176 -18.09 -3.86 -11.88
N SER A 177 -17.17 -4.78 -12.21
CA SER A 177 -17.50 -6.20 -12.40
C SER A 177 -18.00 -6.90 -11.13
N GLY A 178 -17.83 -6.30 -9.94
CA GLY A 178 -18.13 -6.91 -8.65
C GLY A 178 -17.17 -8.06 -8.26
N LYS A 179 -16.11 -8.33 -9.04
CA LYS A 179 -15.22 -9.48 -8.82
C LYS A 179 -14.09 -9.20 -7.85
N ILE A 180 -13.60 -7.96 -7.77
CA ILE A 180 -12.55 -7.52 -6.86
C ILE A 180 -12.99 -6.32 -6.03
N GLY A 181 -12.50 -6.26 -4.79
CA GLY A 181 -12.81 -5.23 -3.82
C GLY A 181 -12.01 -5.44 -2.55
N GLU A 182 -12.31 -4.70 -1.48
CA GLU A 182 -11.63 -4.85 -0.21
C GLU A 182 -12.14 -6.08 0.57
N HIS A 183 -11.27 -7.09 0.71
CA HIS A 183 -11.56 -8.31 1.46
C HIS A 183 -10.37 -8.63 2.38
N PRO A 184 -10.28 -7.99 3.56
CA PRO A 184 -9.18 -8.19 4.49
C PRO A 184 -9.26 -9.56 5.17
N ASN A 185 -8.10 -10.10 5.54
CA ASN A 185 -8.03 -11.24 6.44
C ASN A 185 -8.37 -10.80 7.86
N GLY A 186 -9.22 -11.56 8.56
CA GLY A 186 -9.61 -11.30 9.94
C GLY A 186 -10.54 -10.09 10.12
N ILE A 187 -10.31 -9.32 11.19
CA ILE A 187 -11.15 -8.15 11.53
C ILE A 187 -10.75 -6.98 10.64
N PRO A 188 -11.72 -6.35 9.93
CA PRO A 188 -11.42 -5.19 9.09
C PRO A 188 -10.87 -4.01 9.91
N ASN A 189 -10.00 -3.21 9.26
CA ASN A 189 -9.51 -1.96 9.82
C ASN A 189 -10.13 -0.72 9.16
N ASN A 190 -10.80 -0.89 8.01
CA ASN A 190 -11.43 0.20 7.27
C ASN A 190 -12.96 0.12 7.39
N LEU A 191 -13.62 1.28 7.24
CA LEU A 191 -15.06 1.43 7.42
C LEU A 191 -15.88 0.59 6.44
N MET A 192 -15.54 0.59 5.15
CA MET A 192 -16.37 -0.06 4.12
C MET A 192 -16.51 -1.58 4.28
N PRO A 193 -15.48 -2.35 4.63
CA PRO A 193 -15.67 -3.76 5.00
C PRO A 193 -16.59 -3.97 6.20
N TYR A 194 -16.58 -3.08 7.20
CA TYR A 194 -17.54 -3.14 8.31
C TYR A 194 -18.98 -2.94 7.83
N ILE A 195 -19.19 -1.89 7.02
CA ILE A 195 -20.53 -1.59 6.46
C ILE A 195 -21.04 -2.78 5.64
N SER A 196 -20.22 -3.28 4.71
CA SER A 196 -20.63 -4.39 3.83
C SER A 196 -20.88 -5.69 4.59
N GLN A 197 -20.05 -6.00 5.60
CA GLN A 197 -20.23 -7.19 6.46
C GLN A 197 -21.49 -7.06 7.33
N THR A 198 -21.84 -5.86 7.80
CA THR A 198 -23.08 -5.62 8.53
C THR A 198 -24.28 -5.74 7.61
N ALA A 199 -24.22 -5.16 6.42
CA ALA A 199 -25.31 -5.21 5.44
C ALA A 199 -25.70 -6.64 5.02
N ILE A 200 -24.72 -7.55 4.95
CA ILE A 200 -24.98 -8.97 4.63
C ILE A 200 -25.16 -9.87 5.85
N GLY A 201 -25.29 -9.29 7.06
CA GLY A 201 -25.56 -10.03 8.29
C GLY A 201 -24.38 -10.82 8.88
N LYS A 202 -23.15 -10.58 8.41
CA LYS A 202 -21.94 -11.15 9.06
C LYS A 202 -21.60 -10.48 10.39
N ARG A 203 -22.12 -9.26 10.61
CA ARG A 203 -22.02 -8.48 11.84
C ARG A 203 -23.38 -7.97 12.22
N ASP A 204 -23.66 -7.93 13.51
CA ASP A 204 -24.96 -7.52 14.03
C ASP A 204 -25.19 -6.01 13.90
N HIS A 205 -24.13 -5.23 14.05
CA HIS A 205 -24.21 -3.76 14.03
C HIS A 205 -22.89 -3.11 13.62
N LEU A 206 -22.98 -1.83 13.28
CA LEU A 206 -21.83 -0.93 13.09
C LEU A 206 -21.66 -0.08 14.33
N ASN A 207 -20.42 -0.03 14.86
CA ASN A 207 -20.12 0.80 16.03
C ASN A 207 -19.73 2.23 15.57
N VAL A 208 -20.27 3.22 16.28
CA VAL A 208 -19.85 4.62 16.22
C VAL A 208 -19.02 4.90 17.48
N PHE A 209 -17.74 5.27 17.32
CA PHE A 209 -16.78 5.40 18.42
C PHE A 209 -16.71 6.81 19.03
N GLY A 210 -17.54 7.72 18.57
CA GLY A 210 -17.61 9.09 19.09
C GLY A 210 -18.49 9.95 18.19
N ASN A 211 -18.87 11.11 18.72
CA ASN A 211 -19.69 12.09 18.02
C ASN A 211 -19.36 13.53 18.46
N ASP A 212 -18.12 13.76 18.89
CA ASP A 212 -17.65 14.99 19.51
C ASP A 212 -16.64 15.78 18.68
N TYR A 213 -16.46 15.39 17.40
CA TYR A 213 -15.67 16.19 16.48
C TYR A 213 -16.39 17.49 16.08
N PRO A 214 -15.65 18.56 15.78
CA PRO A 214 -16.24 19.85 15.36
C PRO A 214 -16.72 19.81 13.90
N THR A 215 -17.58 18.85 13.58
CA THR A 215 -18.19 18.61 12.26
C THR A 215 -19.72 18.59 12.43
N PRO A 216 -20.51 18.77 11.35
CA PRO A 216 -21.98 18.78 11.45
C PRO A 216 -22.61 17.50 12.03
N ASP A 217 -21.96 16.36 11.85
CA ASP A 217 -22.39 15.04 12.34
C ASP A 217 -21.60 14.54 13.57
N GLY A 218 -20.58 15.27 13.99
CA GLY A 218 -19.72 14.94 15.13
C GLY A 218 -18.71 13.82 14.86
N THR A 219 -18.51 13.41 13.60
CA THR A 219 -17.60 12.32 13.23
C THR A 219 -16.53 12.72 12.22
#